data_da399c3dccf7388fb6e7251d43484d03
#
_entry.id   da399c3dccf7388fb6e7251d43484d03
#
_cell.length_a   1.000
_cell.length_b   1.000
_cell.length_c   1.000
_cell.angle_alpha   90.00
_cell.angle_beta   90.00
_cell.angle_gamma   90.00
#
_symmetry.space_group_name_H-M   'P 1'
#
loop_
_entity.id
_entity.type
_entity.pdbx_description
1 polymer ?
#
loop_
_entity_poly.entity_id
_entity_poly.type
_entity_poly.pdbx_seq_one_letter_code
_entity_poly.pdbx_strand_id
1 'polypeptide(L)'
;MRRIALYSDIHANSLALDAVLGDMDAQGVSERYCLGDLVGYGPRPSEVIARIRGLGDPVVQGNYDRAICEHLATPGTRYASAQETLDGAESYAYTVASVGPEDAALLCGLAPEIRLEIDGARVLLVHGSPRRVN
;
A
#
# COMPACT_ATOMS: atom_id res chain seq x y z
N MET A 1 18.52 -18.09 10.63
CA MET A 1 18.62 -16.80 9.93
C MET A 1 17.23 -16.18 9.94
N ARG A 2 17.10 -14.96 10.45
CA ARG A 2 15.82 -14.21 10.45
C ARG A 2 15.48 -13.85 9.00
N ARG A 3 14.25 -14.14 8.56
CA ARG A 3 13.75 -13.78 7.23
C ARG A 3 12.64 -12.76 7.39
N ILE A 4 12.71 -11.68 6.65
CA ILE A 4 11.74 -10.61 6.65
C ILE A 4 11.27 -10.42 5.21
N ALA A 5 9.97 -10.32 5.00
CA ALA A 5 9.41 -9.96 3.71
C ALA A 5 9.00 -8.49 3.69
N LEU A 6 9.33 -7.82 2.60
CA LEU A 6 8.81 -6.50 2.26
C LEU A 6 7.95 -6.64 1.01
N TYR A 7 6.74 -6.11 1.04
CA TYR A 7 5.85 -6.08 -0.11
C TYR A 7 5.18 -4.70 -0.22
N SER A 8 4.74 -4.32 -1.41
CA SER A 8 4.28 -2.96 -1.69
C SER A 8 3.36 -2.94 -2.90
N ASP A 9 2.69 -1.80 -3.11
CA ASP A 9 1.99 -1.48 -4.37
C ASP A 9 0.97 -2.54 -4.76
N ILE A 10 0.13 -2.92 -3.81
CA ILE A 10 -0.90 -3.94 -3.97
C ILE A 10 -2.00 -3.44 -4.92
N HIS A 11 -2.28 -2.14 -4.85
CA HIS A 11 -3.19 -1.45 -5.76
C HIS A 11 -4.52 -2.19 -5.98
N ALA A 12 -5.22 -2.47 -4.88
CA ALA A 12 -6.54 -3.10 -4.90
C ALA A 12 -6.62 -4.45 -5.67
N ASN A 13 -5.48 -5.16 -5.82
CA ASN A 13 -5.39 -6.45 -6.45
C ASN A 13 -5.34 -7.58 -5.39
N SER A 14 -6.51 -7.99 -4.91
CA SER A 14 -6.63 -9.01 -3.87
C SER A 14 -6.07 -10.36 -4.29
N LEU A 15 -6.16 -10.71 -5.58
CA LEU A 15 -5.63 -11.99 -6.10
C LEU A 15 -4.11 -12.02 -6.10
N ALA A 16 -3.46 -10.92 -6.49
CA ALA A 16 -2.01 -10.81 -6.41
C ALA A 16 -1.53 -10.81 -4.95
N LEU A 17 -2.24 -10.13 -4.06
CA LEU A 17 -1.95 -10.15 -2.62
C LEU A 17 -1.99 -11.56 -2.07
N ASP A 18 -3.05 -12.33 -2.34
CA ASP A 18 -3.17 -13.70 -1.86
C ASP A 18 -2.06 -14.61 -2.40
N ALA A 19 -1.65 -14.43 -3.66
CA ALA A 19 -0.54 -15.19 -4.26
C ALA A 19 0.80 -14.87 -3.57
N VAL A 20 1.08 -13.60 -3.31
CA VAL A 20 2.30 -13.16 -2.61
C VAL A 20 2.32 -13.65 -1.17
N LEU A 21 1.20 -13.56 -0.45
CA LEU A 21 1.10 -14.06 0.92
C LEU A 21 1.32 -15.59 0.97
N GLY A 22 0.72 -16.33 0.04
CA GLY A 22 0.91 -17.78 -0.06
C GLY A 22 2.38 -18.17 -0.33
N ASP A 23 3.10 -17.41 -1.15
CA ASP A 23 4.53 -17.62 -1.38
C ASP A 23 5.36 -17.32 -0.13
N MET A 24 5.09 -16.23 0.57
CA MET A 24 5.74 -15.90 1.84
C MET A 24 5.55 -16.99 2.89
N ASP A 25 4.32 -17.52 3.01
CA ASP A 25 4.01 -18.61 3.94
C ASP A 25 4.75 -19.90 3.56
N ALA A 26 4.80 -20.23 2.27
CA ALA A 26 5.53 -21.40 1.77
C ALA A 26 7.05 -21.31 2.02
N GLN A 27 7.59 -20.09 2.04
CA GLN A 27 8.99 -19.83 2.36
C GLN A 27 9.27 -19.73 3.88
N GLY A 28 8.24 -19.86 4.72
CA GLY A 28 8.35 -19.79 6.18
C GLY A 28 8.70 -18.37 6.67
N VAL A 29 8.26 -17.33 5.98
CA VAL A 29 8.42 -15.95 6.43
C VAL A 29 7.34 -15.62 7.43
N SER A 30 7.73 -15.27 8.66
CA SER A 30 6.81 -14.91 9.74
C SER A 30 6.78 -13.42 10.06
N GLU A 31 7.70 -12.65 9.51
CA GLU A 31 7.82 -11.21 9.73
C GLU A 31 7.68 -10.47 8.42
N ARG A 32 6.64 -9.67 8.32
CA ARG A 32 6.24 -9.00 7.06
C ARG A 32 5.98 -7.53 7.31
N TYR A 33 6.28 -6.69 6.32
CA TYR A 33 5.98 -5.26 6.31
C TYR A 33 5.46 -4.88 4.93
N CYS A 34 4.36 -4.14 4.91
CA CYS A 34 3.82 -3.54 3.69
C CYS A 34 4.31 -2.10 3.54
N LEU A 35 4.83 -1.75 2.38
CA LEU A 35 5.34 -0.40 2.13
C LEU A 35 4.31 0.53 1.48
N GLY A 36 3.02 0.19 1.53
CA GLY A 36 1.92 1.07 1.13
C GLY A 36 1.39 0.84 -0.27
N ASP A 37 0.56 1.80 -0.69
CA ASP A 37 -0.26 1.75 -1.89
C ASP A 37 -1.16 0.50 -1.90
N LEU A 38 -2.00 0.43 -0.89
CA LEU A 38 -3.01 -0.62 -0.76
C LEU A 38 -4.10 -0.47 -1.82
N VAL A 39 -4.44 0.76 -2.17
CA VAL A 39 -5.54 1.13 -3.07
C VAL A 39 -5.03 1.76 -4.36
N GLY A 40 -5.95 2.07 -5.29
CA GLY A 40 -5.63 2.56 -6.63
C GLY A 40 -5.58 1.44 -7.66
N TYR A 41 -5.73 1.79 -8.92
CA TYR A 41 -5.68 0.95 -10.12
C TYR A 41 -6.63 -0.26 -10.15
N GLY A 42 -6.55 -1.15 -9.18
CA GLY A 42 -7.31 -2.40 -9.16
C GLY A 42 -8.75 -2.23 -8.68
N PRO A 43 -9.59 -3.26 -8.92
CA PRO A 43 -11.03 -3.15 -8.72
C PRO A 43 -11.53 -3.48 -7.30
N ARG A 44 -10.65 -3.89 -6.36
CA ARG A 44 -11.08 -4.46 -5.08
C ARG A 44 -10.42 -3.78 -3.86
N PRO A 45 -10.56 -2.44 -3.70
CA PRO A 45 -9.87 -1.73 -2.61
C PRO A 45 -10.31 -2.21 -1.22
N SER A 46 -11.60 -2.38 -0.96
CA SER A 46 -12.11 -2.82 0.34
C SER A 46 -11.71 -4.25 0.69
N GLU A 47 -11.61 -5.15 -0.30
CA GLU A 47 -11.11 -6.52 -0.05
C GLU A 47 -9.65 -6.51 0.40
N VAL A 48 -8.80 -5.72 -0.27
CA VAL A 48 -7.39 -5.58 0.09
C VAL A 48 -7.26 -4.96 1.48
N ILE A 49 -7.99 -3.88 1.78
CA ILE A 49 -7.96 -3.24 3.09
C ILE A 49 -8.40 -4.22 4.20
N ALA A 50 -9.49 -4.95 3.99
CA ALA A 50 -9.95 -5.96 4.94
C ALA A 50 -8.92 -7.07 5.15
N ARG A 51 -8.27 -7.53 4.07
CA ARG A 51 -7.23 -8.55 4.14
C ARG A 51 -6.02 -8.07 4.94
N ILE A 52 -5.51 -6.88 4.64
CA ILE A 52 -4.36 -6.27 5.36
C ILE A 52 -4.69 -6.04 6.83
N ARG A 53 -5.90 -5.55 7.14
CA ARG A 53 -6.37 -5.40 8.51
C ARG A 53 -6.37 -6.74 9.27
N GLY A 54 -6.80 -7.82 8.60
CA GLY A 54 -6.84 -9.17 9.20
C GLY A 54 -5.45 -9.79 9.43
N LEU A 55 -4.44 -9.40 8.65
CA LEU A 55 -3.06 -9.86 8.81
C LEU A 55 -2.38 -9.19 10.01
N GLY A 56 -2.69 -7.93 10.28
CA GLY A 56 -2.03 -7.13 11.30
C GLY A 56 -0.56 -6.79 10.99
N ASP A 57 -0.13 -6.96 9.76
CA ASP A 57 1.22 -6.57 9.32
C ASP A 57 1.37 -5.04 9.45
N PRO A 58 2.53 -4.51 9.89
CA PRO A 58 2.78 -3.08 9.88
C PRO A 58 2.80 -2.55 8.43
N VAL A 59 2.15 -1.40 8.22
CA VAL A 59 2.00 -0.78 6.90
C VAL A 59 2.52 0.65 6.90
N VAL A 60 3.35 1.00 5.93
CA VAL A 60 3.71 2.38 5.60
C VAL A 60 2.63 2.98 4.69
N GLN A 61 2.27 4.23 4.90
CA GLN A 61 1.30 4.92 4.05
C GLN A 61 1.91 5.23 2.67
N GLY A 62 1.27 4.74 1.61
CA GLY A 62 1.61 5.08 0.23
C GLY A 62 0.97 6.39 -0.23
N ASN A 63 1.32 6.87 -1.44
CA ASN A 63 0.76 8.10 -1.98
C ASN A 63 -0.72 7.96 -2.35
N TYR A 64 -1.17 6.80 -2.82
CA TYR A 64 -2.60 6.55 -3.04
C TYR A 64 -3.38 6.48 -1.74
N ASP A 65 -2.86 5.79 -0.72
CA ASP A 65 -3.47 5.70 0.60
C ASP A 65 -3.65 7.10 1.22
N ARG A 66 -2.59 7.90 1.16
CA ARG A 66 -2.59 9.28 1.62
C ARG A 66 -3.58 10.15 0.84
N ALA A 67 -3.64 10.01 -0.48
CA ALA A 67 -4.53 10.80 -1.31
C ALA A 67 -6.01 10.55 -0.98
N ILE A 68 -6.39 9.32 -0.67
CA ILE A 68 -7.73 8.98 -0.19
C ILE A 68 -7.96 9.58 1.20
N CYS A 69 -7.01 9.44 2.12
CA CYS A 69 -7.10 9.97 3.48
C CYS A 69 -7.29 11.50 3.49
N GLU A 70 -6.47 12.22 2.73
CA GLU A 70 -6.45 13.69 2.70
C GLU A 70 -7.45 14.28 1.68
N HIS A 71 -8.25 13.45 1.01
CA HIS A 71 -9.19 13.87 -0.05
C HIS A 71 -8.52 14.69 -1.16
N LEU A 72 -7.31 14.28 -1.57
CA LEU A 72 -6.58 14.98 -2.62
C LEU A 72 -7.22 14.74 -3.98
N ALA A 73 -7.09 15.71 -4.88
CA ALA A 73 -7.58 15.59 -6.25
C ALA A 73 -6.82 14.55 -7.10
N THR A 74 -5.60 14.19 -6.67
CA THR A 74 -4.73 13.22 -7.36
C THR A 74 -3.73 12.62 -6.39
N PRO A 75 -3.30 11.37 -6.59
CA PRO A 75 -2.24 10.75 -5.79
C PRO A 75 -0.83 11.29 -6.11
N GLY A 76 -0.70 12.20 -7.07
CA GLY A 76 0.58 12.82 -7.44
C GLY A 76 1.45 11.98 -8.36
N THR A 77 0.95 10.87 -8.89
CA THR A 77 1.67 10.02 -9.83
C THR A 77 1.92 10.75 -11.14
N ARG A 78 3.11 10.60 -11.70
CA ARG A 78 3.48 11.12 -13.02
C ARG A 78 3.39 10.02 -14.06
N TYR A 79 2.69 10.30 -15.14
CA TYR A 79 2.50 9.39 -16.27
C TYR A 79 3.32 9.82 -17.47
N ALA A 80 3.70 8.85 -18.32
CA ALA A 80 4.54 9.10 -19.47
C ALA A 80 3.75 9.64 -20.68
N SER A 81 2.43 9.42 -20.72
CA SER A 81 1.58 9.83 -21.82
C SER A 81 0.26 10.49 -21.35
N ALA A 82 -0.39 11.20 -22.25
CA ALA A 82 -1.72 11.76 -21.99
C ALA A 82 -2.76 10.66 -21.76
N GLN A 83 -2.67 9.54 -22.47
CA GLN A 83 -3.59 8.43 -22.30
C GLN A 83 -3.43 7.81 -20.91
N GLU A 84 -2.20 7.51 -20.48
CA GLU A 84 -1.95 7.00 -19.13
C GLU A 84 -2.44 7.97 -18.04
N THR A 85 -2.34 9.28 -18.29
CA THR A 85 -2.86 10.29 -17.36
C THR A 85 -4.38 10.19 -17.22
N LEU A 86 -5.10 10.00 -18.33
CA LEU A 86 -6.55 9.80 -18.33
C LEU A 86 -6.95 8.50 -17.64
N ASP A 87 -6.29 7.40 -17.97
CA ASP A 87 -6.56 6.08 -17.39
C ASP A 87 -6.29 6.10 -15.87
N GLY A 88 -5.21 6.76 -15.45
CA GLY A 88 -4.86 6.94 -14.04
C GLY A 88 -5.90 7.79 -13.29
N ALA A 89 -6.40 8.85 -13.92
CA ALA A 89 -7.44 9.69 -13.33
C ALA A 89 -8.78 8.94 -13.19
N GLU A 90 -9.16 8.15 -14.18
CA GLU A 90 -10.37 7.31 -14.14
C GLU A 90 -10.26 6.24 -13.05
N SER A 91 -9.12 5.55 -12.98
CA SER A 91 -8.82 4.57 -11.94
C SER A 91 -8.87 5.19 -10.53
N TYR A 92 -8.32 6.39 -10.36
CA TYR A 92 -8.36 7.09 -9.08
C TYR A 92 -9.78 7.50 -8.69
N ALA A 93 -10.58 8.00 -9.65
CA ALA A 93 -11.99 8.32 -9.42
C ALA A 93 -12.80 7.08 -8.97
N TYR A 94 -12.54 5.92 -9.58
CA TYR A 94 -13.12 4.66 -9.15
C TYR A 94 -12.74 4.31 -7.71
N THR A 95 -11.47 4.46 -7.36
CA THR A 95 -10.97 4.20 -6.00
C THR A 95 -11.66 5.12 -4.98
N VAL A 96 -11.76 6.42 -5.26
CA VAL A 96 -12.47 7.40 -4.41
C VAL A 96 -13.93 6.99 -4.19
N ALA A 97 -14.62 6.54 -5.23
CA ALA A 97 -16.01 6.10 -5.16
C ALA A 97 -16.21 4.78 -4.42
N SER A 98 -15.18 3.93 -4.36
CA SER A 98 -15.24 2.56 -3.83
C SER A 98 -14.79 2.43 -2.38
N VAL A 99 -13.96 3.36 -1.88
CA VAL A 99 -13.44 3.34 -0.50
C VAL A 99 -14.44 4.00 0.44
N GLY A 100 -15.01 3.21 1.34
CA GLY A 100 -15.94 3.70 2.35
C GLY A 100 -15.24 4.42 3.53
N PRO A 101 -16.02 5.09 4.40
CA PRO A 101 -15.47 5.87 5.53
C PRO A 101 -14.59 5.06 6.49
N GLU A 102 -14.94 3.82 6.78
CA GLU A 102 -14.17 2.95 7.67
C GLU A 102 -12.82 2.56 7.06
N ASP A 103 -12.81 2.27 5.77
CA ASP A 103 -11.60 1.94 5.02
C ASP A 103 -10.69 3.18 4.90
N ALA A 104 -11.28 4.35 4.61
CA ALA A 104 -10.54 5.61 4.60
C ALA A 104 -9.92 5.92 5.97
N ALA A 105 -10.63 5.69 7.07
CA ALA A 105 -10.09 5.87 8.42
C ALA A 105 -8.88 4.97 8.70
N LEU A 106 -8.88 3.72 8.18
CA LEU A 106 -7.72 2.84 8.27
C LEU A 106 -6.52 3.43 7.50
N LEU A 107 -6.75 3.88 6.26
CA LEU A 107 -5.69 4.48 5.43
C LEU A 107 -5.09 5.73 6.09
N CYS A 108 -5.91 6.52 6.79
CA CYS A 108 -5.45 7.68 7.57
C CYS A 108 -4.61 7.30 8.80
N GLY A 109 -4.83 6.11 9.35
CA GLY A 109 -4.07 5.60 10.49
C GLY A 109 -2.72 4.98 10.13
N LEU A 110 -2.38 4.85 8.85
CA LEU A 110 -1.11 4.26 8.41
C LEU A 110 0.06 5.17 8.76
N ALA A 111 1.20 4.56 9.14
CA ALA A 111 2.39 5.29 9.50
C ALA A 111 3.10 5.85 8.26
N PRO A 112 3.65 7.09 8.29
CA PRO A 112 4.41 7.63 7.16
C PRO A 112 5.76 6.94 6.97
N GLU A 113 6.30 6.33 8.03
CA GLU A 113 7.55 5.57 8.04
C GLU A 113 7.54 4.54 9.17
N ILE A 114 8.32 3.48 9.03
CA ILE A 114 8.57 2.50 10.09
C ILE A 114 10.07 2.39 10.33
N ARG A 115 10.48 2.49 11.59
CA ARG A 115 11.88 2.35 12.01
C ARG A 115 12.05 1.03 12.74
N LEU A 116 13.03 0.25 12.30
CA LEU A 116 13.33 -1.06 12.84
C LEU A 116 14.81 -1.15 13.23
N GLU A 117 15.09 -2.09 14.13
CA GLU A 117 16.44 -2.56 14.36
C GLU A 117 16.49 -4.07 14.06
N ILE A 118 17.34 -4.46 13.14
CA ILE A 118 17.48 -5.84 12.68
C ILE A 118 18.93 -6.23 12.79
N ASP A 119 19.23 -7.18 13.69
CA ASP A 119 20.58 -7.69 13.92
C ASP A 119 21.62 -6.56 14.14
N GLY A 120 21.24 -5.50 14.87
CA GLY A 120 22.06 -4.33 15.15
C GLY A 120 22.11 -3.27 14.03
N ALA A 121 21.48 -3.51 12.91
CA ALA A 121 21.33 -2.54 11.83
C ALA A 121 20.04 -1.72 11.99
N ARG A 122 20.13 -0.39 11.86
CA ARG A 122 18.96 0.50 11.81
C ARG A 122 18.39 0.52 10.39
N VAL A 123 17.12 0.14 10.26
CA VAL A 123 16.39 0.09 9.00
C VAL A 123 15.25 1.09 9.03
N LEU A 124 15.11 1.88 7.96
CA LEU A 124 14.01 2.80 7.74
C LEU A 124 13.18 2.29 6.57
N LEU A 125 11.92 1.98 6.83
CA LEU A 125 10.95 1.60 5.79
C LEU A 125 10.12 2.83 5.43
N VAL A 126 10.06 3.14 4.16
CA VAL A 126 9.28 4.25 3.57
C VAL A 126 8.65 3.79 2.26
N HIS A 127 7.54 4.44 1.88
CA HIS A 127 7.05 4.38 0.51
C HIS A 127 7.78 5.43 -0.33
N GLY A 128 8.27 5.07 -1.51
CA GLY A 128 9.06 5.97 -2.34
C GLY A 128 10.46 6.25 -1.76
N SER A 129 10.70 7.43 -1.20
CA SER A 129 12.02 7.80 -0.65
C SER A 129 11.91 8.48 0.70
N PRO A 130 13.01 8.55 1.51
CA PRO A 130 13.00 9.27 2.79
C PRO A 130 12.68 10.77 2.69
N ARG A 131 12.67 11.33 1.48
CA ARG A 131 12.39 12.76 1.23
C ARG A 131 11.02 12.99 0.59
N ARG A 132 10.44 11.97 -0.05
CA ARG A 132 9.17 12.06 -0.79
C ARG A 132 8.44 10.72 -0.75
N VAL A 133 7.12 10.78 -0.62
CA VAL A 133 6.25 9.59 -0.66
C VAL A 133 6.12 9.04 -2.09
N ASN A 134 6.38 9.87 -3.08
CA ASN A 134 6.37 9.54 -4.52
C ASN A 134 7.42 10.33 -5.29
#